data_d1e55ad0bc51e058dff3b68da11b0fc7
#
_entry.id   d1e55ad0bc51e058dff3b68da11b0fc7
#
_cell.length_a   1.000
_cell.length_b   1.000
_cell.length_c   1.000
_cell.angle_alpha   90.00
_cell.angle_beta   90.00
_cell.angle_gamma   90.00
#
_symmetry.space_group_name_H-M   'P 1'
#
loop_
_entity.id
_entity.type
_entity.pdbx_description
1 polymer ?
#
loop_
_entity_poly.entity_id
_entity_poly.type
_entity_poly.pdbx_seq_one_letter_code
_entity_poly.pdbx_strand_id
1 'polypeptide(L)'
;MLLNKMEVSMRNKKLLAIATILVGLIIILILSDMVGKIDNEENARVHQHIDNRKPIDETDTSLDITAEGFSTHLPVVILNTNGQQIMSKLDTDGDPKINIEVQIIDNEDSLNSIGDTPAVETISSVRYRGNSSLYYDKKQYALEFLNADGTENVTEVMGMAAGSEWVLNGTFLDKSHIRNYIAYNIAGEIMDYAPNIRFCEVFLYDGETYTYQGLYTMVESIERALDRVNVTKYDEDRIESSYIIRRDRFSEDEVMLYNYGTVNGLTEEWLGVKYPSEAKITEETLKYIENDISEFERVIYSDDYETFKTYTNYINVDSFVDYFVINEFFGNYDAGLHSTYAYKDLTGKLTMGPVWDYDGAMDNATPWELEPDATAFKTASWFNALIKDEEFCRKVVARYNELRKSYLSDEYIDEYIDELVDYLGASIDRDYQVWGYIFEQETLVNVENKYGVVNDRNVDTYEEEIERIKLALHKHAEYLDAEFYNDISGTIMYEPENLSSMRYLAIFFIATFFVIVIFVRQE
;
A
#
# COMPACT_ATOMS: atom_id res chain seq x y z
N MET A 1 32.54 66.75 14.82
CA MET A 1 32.55 66.26 13.44
C MET A 1 33.03 64.76 13.31
N LEU A 2 34.06 64.34 14.05
CA LEU A 2 34.59 62.98 14.08
C LEU A 2 33.61 61.95 14.74
N LEU A 3 32.96 62.31 15.87
CA LEU A 3 31.98 61.50 16.56
C LEU A 3 30.76 61.17 15.68
N ASN A 4 30.21 62.15 14.97
CA ASN A 4 29.10 61.93 14.02
C ASN A 4 29.48 60.99 12.84
N LYS A 5 30.71 60.97 12.36
CA LYS A 5 31.19 60.06 11.33
C LYS A 5 31.36 58.63 11.85
N MET A 6 31.74 58.43 13.10
CA MET A 6 31.86 57.12 13.74
C MET A 6 30.48 56.49 13.99
N GLU A 7 29.50 57.29 14.46
CA GLU A 7 28.13 56.82 14.69
C GLU A 7 27.43 56.40 13.40
N VAL A 8 27.56 57.18 12.32
CA VAL A 8 27.03 56.85 11.00
C VAL A 8 27.69 55.57 10.44
N SER A 9 29.01 55.40 10.67
CA SER A 9 29.74 54.18 10.25
C SER A 9 29.29 52.94 11.00
N MET A 10 29.05 53.03 12.34
CA MET A 10 28.54 51.89 13.13
C MET A 10 27.09 51.54 12.79
N ARG A 11 26.22 52.51 12.51
CA ARG A 11 24.84 52.30 12.09
C ARG A 11 24.78 51.60 10.73
N ASN A 12 25.62 51.98 9.77
CA ASN A 12 25.71 51.33 8.48
C ASN A 12 26.24 49.89 8.57
N LYS A 13 27.20 49.60 9.48
CA LYS A 13 27.67 48.23 9.71
C LYS A 13 26.61 47.35 10.34
N LYS A 14 25.78 47.87 11.27
CA LYS A 14 24.64 47.12 11.85
C LYS A 14 23.55 46.86 10.83
N LEU A 15 23.19 47.81 9.98
CA LEU A 15 22.25 47.65 8.89
C LEU A 15 22.73 46.62 7.86
N LEU A 16 24.02 46.65 7.54
CA LEU A 16 24.62 45.67 6.64
C LEU A 16 24.57 44.24 7.23
N ALA A 17 24.86 44.08 8.52
CA ALA A 17 24.79 42.79 9.20
C ALA A 17 23.35 42.23 9.23
N ILE A 18 22.35 43.06 9.51
CA ILE A 18 20.93 42.67 9.49
C ILE A 18 20.52 42.27 8.06
N ALA A 19 20.90 43.04 7.06
CA ALA A 19 20.61 42.70 5.67
C ALA A 19 21.25 41.38 5.24
N THR A 20 22.50 41.12 5.67
CA THR A 20 23.18 39.84 5.38
C THR A 20 22.50 38.67 6.04
N ILE A 21 22.02 38.80 7.28
CA ILE A 21 21.26 37.73 7.98
C ILE A 21 19.93 37.47 7.27
N LEU A 22 19.20 38.52 6.86
CA LEU A 22 17.94 38.38 6.14
C LEU A 22 18.13 37.69 4.78
N VAL A 23 19.16 38.06 4.03
CA VAL A 23 19.51 37.41 2.77
C VAL A 23 19.90 35.95 3.01
N GLY A 24 20.65 35.64 4.07
CA GLY A 24 20.98 34.28 4.45
C GLY A 24 19.74 33.43 4.77
N LEU A 25 18.80 33.99 5.52
CA LEU A 25 17.51 33.29 5.82
C LEU A 25 16.67 33.05 4.57
N ILE A 26 16.61 34.02 3.64
CA ILE A 26 15.90 33.87 2.37
C ILE A 26 16.55 32.76 1.51
N ILE A 27 17.89 32.73 1.47
CA ILE A 27 18.62 31.67 0.74
C ILE A 27 18.35 30.31 1.37
N ILE A 28 18.35 30.20 2.70
CA ILE A 28 18.01 28.92 3.38
C ILE A 28 16.60 28.47 3.07
N LEU A 29 15.62 29.40 3.06
CA LEU A 29 14.24 29.09 2.71
C LEU A 29 14.10 28.62 1.24
N ILE A 30 14.79 29.28 0.32
CA ILE A 30 14.80 28.89 -1.11
C ILE A 30 15.48 27.52 -1.28
N LEU A 31 16.61 27.29 -0.62
CA LEU A 31 17.31 26.01 -0.68
C LEU A 31 16.48 24.88 -0.04
N SER A 32 15.77 25.16 1.06
CA SER A 32 14.85 24.19 1.69
C SER A 32 13.70 23.81 0.76
N ASP A 33 13.13 24.80 0.04
CA ASP A 33 12.06 24.55 -0.94
C ASP A 33 12.59 23.78 -2.18
N MET A 34 13.83 24.06 -2.59
CA MET A 34 14.49 23.33 -3.68
C MET A 34 14.84 21.88 -3.30
N VAL A 35 15.32 21.65 -2.07
CA VAL A 35 15.63 20.29 -1.58
C VAL A 35 14.35 19.46 -1.49
N GLY A 36 13.26 20.04 -0.96
CA GLY A 36 11.97 19.34 -0.94
C GLY A 36 11.42 18.99 -2.33
N LYS A 37 11.72 19.82 -3.35
CA LYS A 37 11.34 19.51 -4.75
C LYS A 37 12.25 18.46 -5.40
N ILE A 38 13.54 18.43 -5.06
CA ILE A 38 14.48 17.44 -5.59
C ILE A 38 14.12 16.04 -5.07
N ASP A 39 13.80 15.92 -3.77
CA ASP A 39 13.36 14.64 -3.20
C ASP A 39 12.06 14.11 -3.82
N ASN A 40 11.15 14.99 -4.22
CA ASN A 40 9.89 14.60 -4.86
C ASN A 40 10.05 14.17 -6.33
N GLU A 41 11.07 14.65 -7.05
CA GLU A 41 11.29 14.26 -8.46
C GLU A 41 12.11 12.96 -8.60
N GLU A 42 13.00 12.63 -7.65
CA GLU A 42 13.83 11.41 -7.74
C GLU A 42 13.12 10.13 -7.28
N ASN A 43 12.02 10.23 -6.52
CA ASN A 43 11.28 9.09 -5.99
C ASN A 43 9.97 8.78 -6.71
N ALA A 44 9.65 9.46 -7.81
CA ALA A 44 8.44 9.20 -8.55
C ALA A 44 8.40 7.76 -9.08
N ARG A 45 7.46 6.96 -8.56
CA ARG A 45 7.20 5.56 -8.96
C ARG A 45 6.23 5.45 -10.13
N VAL A 46 5.68 6.58 -10.57
CA VAL A 46 4.56 6.68 -11.48
C VAL A 46 4.76 5.78 -12.68
N HIS A 47 3.85 4.84 -12.88
CA HIS A 47 3.64 4.08 -14.13
C HIS A 47 4.91 3.58 -14.83
N GLN A 48 6.04 3.54 -14.13
CA GLN A 48 7.37 3.27 -14.69
C GLN A 48 7.41 2.05 -15.60
N HIS A 49 6.60 1.03 -15.30
CA HIS A 49 6.59 -0.18 -16.10
C HIS A 49 5.81 -0.04 -17.42
N ILE A 50 4.80 0.84 -17.49
CA ILE A 50 4.10 1.17 -18.74
C ILE A 50 4.95 2.15 -19.54
N ASP A 51 5.38 3.24 -18.91
CA ASP A 51 6.15 4.30 -19.55
C ASP A 51 7.53 3.86 -20.03
N ASN A 52 8.16 2.92 -19.33
CA ASN A 52 9.49 2.40 -19.67
C ASN A 52 9.47 1.22 -20.65
N ARG A 53 8.29 0.70 -21.02
CA ARG A 53 8.23 -0.30 -22.08
C ARG A 53 8.58 0.33 -23.42
N LYS A 54 9.44 -0.36 -24.16
CA LYS A 54 9.70 0.04 -25.54
C LYS A 54 8.44 -0.16 -26.37
N PRO A 55 8.10 0.79 -27.26
CA PRO A 55 7.01 0.59 -28.20
C PRO A 55 7.26 -0.70 -28.99
N ILE A 56 6.30 -1.60 -28.98
CA ILE A 56 6.33 -2.80 -29.82
C ILE A 56 5.71 -2.42 -31.17
N ASP A 57 6.40 -2.74 -32.27
CA ASP A 57 5.89 -2.43 -33.63
C ASP A 57 4.66 -3.25 -34.01
N GLU A 58 4.39 -4.35 -33.26
CA GLU A 58 3.24 -5.23 -33.46
C GLU A 58 2.13 -4.88 -32.48
N THR A 59 0.90 -4.84 -32.96
CA THR A 59 -0.28 -4.62 -32.10
C THR A 59 -0.80 -5.94 -31.58
N ASP A 60 -0.99 -6.06 -30.26
CA ASP A 60 -1.63 -7.20 -29.65
C ASP A 60 -3.15 -7.18 -29.92
N THR A 61 -3.59 -7.97 -30.88
CA THR A 61 -4.99 -8.13 -31.28
C THR A 61 -5.44 -9.57 -31.32
N SER A 62 -4.56 -10.53 -30.98
CA SER A 62 -4.88 -11.94 -30.97
C SER A 62 -5.83 -12.28 -29.85
N LEU A 63 -6.92 -12.98 -30.17
CA LEU A 63 -7.83 -13.57 -29.19
C LEU A 63 -7.63 -15.09 -29.05
N ASP A 64 -6.56 -15.63 -29.65
CA ASP A 64 -6.25 -17.05 -29.54
C ASP A 64 -5.63 -17.36 -28.17
N ILE A 65 -6.23 -18.27 -27.43
CA ILE A 65 -5.77 -18.75 -26.12
C ILE A 65 -5.14 -20.15 -26.18
N THR A 66 -4.96 -20.70 -27.39
CA THR A 66 -4.22 -21.96 -27.60
C THR A 66 -2.72 -21.71 -27.60
N ALA A 67 -1.94 -22.67 -27.13
CA ALA A 67 -0.47 -22.50 -27.06
C ALA A 67 0.18 -22.19 -28.40
N GLU A 68 -0.37 -22.71 -29.50
CA GLU A 68 0.17 -22.53 -30.85
C GLU A 68 -0.14 -21.16 -31.45
N GLY A 69 -1.27 -20.55 -31.10
CA GLY A 69 -1.71 -19.27 -31.67
C GLY A 69 -1.64 -18.09 -30.70
N PHE A 70 -1.24 -18.34 -29.46
CA PHE A 70 -1.18 -17.32 -28.43
C PHE A 70 -0.04 -16.33 -28.67
N SER A 71 -0.39 -15.06 -28.58
CA SER A 71 0.59 -13.97 -28.50
C SER A 71 0.02 -12.80 -27.72
N THR A 72 0.85 -12.13 -26.94
CA THR A 72 0.48 -11.00 -26.09
C THR A 72 1.64 -10.03 -25.90
N HIS A 73 1.33 -8.76 -25.66
CA HIS A 73 2.32 -7.76 -25.26
C HIS A 73 2.68 -7.88 -23.76
N LEU A 74 1.86 -8.57 -22.95
CA LEU A 74 2.13 -8.80 -21.53
C LEU A 74 3.14 -9.95 -21.33
N PRO A 75 3.90 -9.97 -20.23
CA PRO A 75 4.66 -11.14 -19.83
C PRO A 75 3.79 -12.39 -19.71
N VAL A 76 4.37 -13.54 -20.01
CA VAL A 76 3.69 -14.84 -19.91
C VAL A 76 4.35 -15.68 -18.83
N VAL A 77 3.57 -16.17 -17.89
CA VAL A 77 4.01 -17.08 -16.83
C VAL A 77 3.50 -18.49 -17.10
N ILE A 78 4.42 -19.44 -17.20
CA ILE A 78 4.11 -20.85 -17.39
C ILE A 78 4.43 -21.59 -16.08
N LEU A 79 3.41 -22.22 -15.49
CA LEU A 79 3.51 -23.08 -14.32
C LEU A 79 3.50 -24.53 -14.78
N ASN A 80 4.70 -25.16 -14.87
CA ASN A 80 4.83 -26.55 -15.30
C ASN A 80 4.69 -27.49 -14.09
N THR A 81 3.51 -28.05 -13.93
CA THR A 81 3.19 -28.95 -12.82
C THR A 81 3.65 -30.39 -13.03
N ASN A 82 4.03 -30.77 -14.26
CA ASN A 82 4.32 -32.17 -14.62
C ASN A 82 3.20 -33.12 -14.15
N GLY A 83 1.93 -32.69 -14.23
CA GLY A 83 0.77 -33.48 -13.81
C GLY A 83 0.53 -33.54 -12.30
N GLN A 84 1.31 -32.81 -11.49
CA GLN A 84 1.06 -32.69 -10.06
C GLN A 84 -0.13 -31.73 -9.82
N GLN A 85 -0.95 -32.02 -8.83
CA GLN A 85 -2.05 -31.17 -8.43
C GLN A 85 -1.54 -30.07 -7.47
N ILE A 86 -1.77 -28.81 -7.81
CA ILE A 86 -1.54 -27.70 -6.89
C ILE A 86 -2.67 -27.73 -5.84
N MET A 87 -2.32 -27.57 -4.58
CA MET A 87 -3.23 -27.66 -3.44
C MET A 87 -3.25 -26.37 -2.63
N SER A 88 -4.27 -26.25 -1.78
CA SER A 88 -4.40 -25.24 -0.73
C SER A 88 -4.41 -25.89 0.65
N LYS A 89 -4.38 -25.08 1.70
CA LYS A 89 -4.58 -25.52 3.09
C LYS A 89 -5.97 -26.15 3.35
N LEU A 90 -6.92 -26.00 2.42
CA LEU A 90 -8.23 -26.64 2.51
C LEU A 90 -8.24 -28.06 1.96
N ASP A 91 -7.23 -28.42 1.18
CA ASP A 91 -7.14 -29.71 0.48
C ASP A 91 -6.35 -30.76 1.26
N THR A 92 -5.53 -30.34 2.25
CA THR A 92 -4.66 -31.23 3.02
C THR A 92 -4.42 -30.70 4.44
N ASP A 93 -4.25 -31.62 5.40
CA ASP A 93 -3.82 -31.33 6.78
C ASP A 93 -2.28 -31.11 6.86
N GLY A 94 -1.54 -31.39 5.80
CA GLY A 94 -0.09 -31.20 5.69
C GLY A 94 0.29 -29.92 4.98
N ASP A 95 1.59 -29.77 4.68
CA ASP A 95 2.06 -28.67 3.84
C ASP A 95 1.50 -28.82 2.42
N PRO A 96 0.70 -27.87 1.91
CA PRO A 96 0.12 -27.94 0.57
C PRO A 96 1.12 -27.61 -0.55
N LYS A 97 2.35 -27.24 -0.21
CA LYS A 97 3.37 -26.81 -1.18
C LYS A 97 3.86 -27.99 -2.02
N ILE A 98 3.98 -27.76 -3.32
CA ILE A 98 4.66 -28.65 -4.27
C ILE A 98 5.73 -27.89 -5.04
N ASN A 99 6.76 -28.57 -5.49
CA ASN A 99 7.80 -27.96 -6.32
C ASN A 99 7.47 -28.18 -7.80
N ILE A 100 7.43 -27.09 -8.55
CA ILE A 100 7.19 -27.07 -10.00
C ILE A 100 8.27 -26.26 -10.71
N GLU A 101 8.36 -26.39 -12.03
CA GLU A 101 9.13 -25.50 -12.87
C GLU A 101 8.29 -24.27 -13.24
N VAL A 102 8.89 -23.08 -13.17
CA VAL A 102 8.27 -21.82 -13.58
C VAL A 102 9.11 -21.18 -14.66
N GLN A 103 8.47 -20.78 -15.74
CA GLN A 103 9.08 -20.00 -16.80
C GLN A 103 8.33 -18.67 -16.93
N ILE A 104 9.08 -17.59 -17.10
CA ILE A 104 8.53 -16.26 -17.35
C ILE A 104 9.12 -15.75 -18.64
N ILE A 105 8.28 -15.56 -19.63
CA ILE A 105 8.62 -14.98 -20.93
C ILE A 105 8.30 -13.49 -20.86
N ASP A 106 9.28 -12.64 -21.13
CA ASP A 106 9.14 -11.18 -21.08
C ASP A 106 10.08 -10.55 -22.12
N ASN A 107 9.62 -10.53 -23.37
CA ASN A 107 10.33 -9.93 -24.48
C ASN A 107 10.19 -8.41 -24.44
N GLU A 108 11.32 -7.69 -24.54
CA GLU A 108 11.31 -6.22 -24.50
C GLU A 108 10.83 -5.56 -25.81
N ASP A 109 11.07 -6.21 -26.96
CA ASP A 109 10.95 -5.61 -28.29
C ASP A 109 9.93 -6.32 -29.22
N SER A 110 9.20 -7.33 -28.73
CA SER A 110 8.23 -8.11 -29.50
C SER A 110 7.11 -8.65 -28.60
N LEU A 111 6.06 -9.13 -29.22
CA LEU A 111 5.03 -9.90 -28.50
C LEU A 111 5.64 -11.16 -27.89
N ASN A 112 5.06 -11.63 -26.81
CA ASN A 112 5.40 -12.86 -26.10
C ASN A 112 4.54 -14.02 -26.61
N SER A 113 5.16 -15.18 -26.84
CA SER A 113 4.52 -16.42 -27.25
C SER A 113 5.04 -17.61 -26.42
N ILE A 114 4.25 -18.67 -26.30
CA ILE A 114 4.58 -19.84 -25.46
C ILE A 114 5.92 -20.50 -25.81
N GLY A 115 6.36 -20.39 -27.04
CA GLY A 115 7.61 -21.00 -27.53
C GLY A 115 8.85 -20.13 -27.40
N ASP A 116 8.73 -18.92 -26.89
CA ASP A 116 9.86 -17.99 -26.75
C ASP A 116 10.81 -18.40 -25.63
N THR A 117 12.02 -17.86 -25.69
CA THR A 117 13.02 -18.12 -24.64
C THR A 117 12.61 -17.37 -23.36
N PRO A 118 12.45 -18.05 -22.24
CA PRO A 118 12.08 -17.39 -20.99
C PRO A 118 13.19 -16.46 -20.49
N ALA A 119 12.80 -15.29 -20.00
CA ALA A 119 13.68 -14.37 -19.28
C ALA A 119 14.05 -14.92 -17.89
N VAL A 120 13.12 -15.66 -17.26
CA VAL A 120 13.35 -16.37 -15.99
C VAL A 120 12.91 -17.81 -16.13
N GLU A 121 13.78 -18.74 -15.71
CA GLU A 121 13.50 -20.17 -15.57
C GLU A 121 13.97 -20.64 -14.20
N THR A 122 13.07 -21.16 -13.38
CA THR A 122 13.38 -21.53 -11.99
C THR A 122 12.47 -22.64 -11.47
N ILE A 123 12.89 -23.26 -10.37
CA ILE A 123 11.99 -24.10 -9.57
C ILE A 123 11.22 -23.16 -8.62
N SER A 124 9.96 -23.45 -8.41
CA SER A 124 9.16 -22.75 -7.41
C SER A 124 8.43 -23.74 -6.51
N SER A 125 8.47 -23.49 -5.21
CA SER A 125 7.50 -24.04 -4.29
C SER A 125 6.19 -23.29 -4.48
N VAL A 126 5.08 -23.98 -4.79
CA VAL A 126 3.81 -23.36 -5.13
C VAL A 126 2.66 -23.98 -4.35
N ARG A 127 1.69 -23.15 -4.01
CA ARG A 127 0.39 -23.54 -3.47
C ARG A 127 -0.69 -22.53 -3.86
N TYR A 128 -1.94 -22.92 -3.79
CA TYR A 128 -3.03 -21.92 -3.79
C TYR A 128 -3.01 -21.12 -2.49
N ARG A 129 -3.29 -19.82 -2.62
CA ARG A 129 -3.27 -18.88 -1.49
C ARG A 129 -4.60 -18.14 -1.34
N GLY A 130 -4.77 -17.51 -0.18
CA GLY A 130 -5.89 -16.67 0.18
C GLY A 130 -6.68 -17.24 1.35
N ASN A 131 -7.75 -16.57 1.71
CA ASN A 131 -8.77 -17.03 2.64
C ASN A 131 -10.07 -17.27 1.88
N SER A 132 -10.90 -16.24 1.68
CA SER A 132 -12.11 -16.31 0.86
C SER A 132 -11.82 -16.68 -0.60
N SER A 133 -10.75 -16.16 -1.18
CA SER A 133 -10.34 -16.43 -2.57
C SER A 133 -9.96 -17.90 -2.85
N LEU A 134 -9.69 -18.71 -1.83
CA LEU A 134 -9.53 -20.16 -2.03
C LEU A 134 -10.80 -20.86 -2.55
N TYR A 135 -11.94 -20.22 -2.36
CA TYR A 135 -13.23 -20.77 -2.82
C TYR A 135 -13.62 -20.31 -4.23
N TYR A 136 -12.90 -19.33 -4.81
CA TYR A 136 -13.16 -18.86 -6.17
C TYR A 136 -12.58 -19.81 -7.22
N ASP A 137 -13.16 -19.81 -8.41
CA ASP A 137 -12.74 -20.70 -9.49
C ASP A 137 -11.37 -20.29 -10.04
N LYS A 138 -11.14 -19.00 -10.28
CA LYS A 138 -9.84 -18.46 -10.66
C LYS A 138 -8.93 -18.38 -9.43
N LYS A 139 -7.94 -19.26 -9.37
CA LYS A 139 -7.09 -19.41 -8.18
C LYS A 139 -5.96 -18.40 -8.15
N GLN A 140 -5.54 -18.03 -6.94
CA GLN A 140 -4.33 -17.27 -6.67
C GLN A 140 -3.20 -18.20 -6.23
N TYR A 141 -1.95 -17.86 -6.61
CA TYR A 141 -0.79 -18.69 -6.30
C TYR A 141 0.20 -17.94 -5.43
N ALA A 142 0.74 -18.60 -4.40
CA ALA A 142 1.96 -18.20 -3.73
C ALA A 142 3.11 -18.96 -4.36
N LEU A 143 4.14 -18.23 -4.76
CA LEU A 143 5.35 -18.74 -5.39
C LEU A 143 6.55 -18.42 -4.51
N GLU A 144 7.40 -19.42 -4.25
CA GLU A 144 8.70 -19.25 -3.59
C GLU A 144 9.76 -19.84 -4.52
N PHE A 145 10.57 -18.97 -5.12
CA PHE A 145 11.59 -19.38 -6.09
C PHE A 145 12.78 -20.02 -5.39
N LEU A 146 13.22 -21.14 -5.93
CA LEU A 146 14.24 -22.00 -5.35
C LEU A 146 15.35 -22.28 -6.35
N ASN A 147 16.57 -22.36 -5.83
CA ASN A 147 17.71 -22.96 -6.52
C ASN A 147 17.56 -24.49 -6.54
N ALA A 148 18.34 -25.17 -7.39
CA ALA A 148 18.33 -26.64 -7.50
C ALA A 148 18.69 -27.37 -6.19
N ASP A 149 19.37 -26.70 -5.26
CA ASP A 149 19.73 -27.21 -3.94
C ASP A 149 18.65 -26.92 -2.86
N GLY A 150 17.54 -26.29 -3.25
CA GLY A 150 16.42 -25.94 -2.35
C GLY A 150 16.62 -24.65 -1.56
N THR A 151 17.68 -23.88 -1.81
CA THR A 151 17.84 -22.54 -1.24
C THR A 151 17.02 -21.51 -2.02
N GLU A 152 16.73 -20.36 -1.40
CA GLU A 152 16.02 -19.25 -2.03
C GLU A 152 16.72 -18.78 -3.31
N ASN A 153 15.98 -18.64 -4.40
CA ASN A 153 16.45 -18.05 -5.66
C ASN A 153 15.94 -16.61 -5.75
N VAL A 154 16.80 -15.68 -5.32
CA VAL A 154 16.49 -14.24 -5.34
C VAL A 154 16.79 -13.70 -6.75
N THR A 155 15.74 -13.38 -7.51
CA THR A 155 15.87 -12.93 -8.90
C THR A 155 14.89 -11.81 -9.24
N GLU A 156 15.26 -10.98 -10.21
CA GLU A 156 14.38 -9.93 -10.77
C GLU A 156 13.29 -10.57 -11.63
N VAL A 157 12.08 -10.02 -11.56
CA VAL A 157 10.92 -10.50 -12.31
C VAL A 157 10.19 -9.32 -12.94
N MET A 158 10.04 -9.33 -14.27
CA MET A 158 9.27 -8.30 -15.00
C MET A 158 9.70 -6.86 -14.65
N GLY A 159 11.01 -6.63 -14.47
CA GLY A 159 11.54 -5.33 -14.07
C GLY A 159 11.29 -4.93 -12.61
N MET A 160 10.72 -5.80 -11.79
CA MET A 160 10.60 -5.61 -10.35
C MET A 160 11.87 -6.05 -9.64
N ALA A 161 12.17 -5.44 -8.49
CA ALA A 161 13.37 -5.73 -7.70
C ALA A 161 13.47 -7.22 -7.31
N ALA A 162 14.71 -7.71 -7.23
CA ALA A 162 14.98 -9.12 -6.96
C ALA A 162 14.37 -9.59 -5.64
N GLY A 163 13.65 -10.70 -5.69
CA GLY A 163 13.01 -11.35 -4.56
C GLY A 163 12.86 -12.84 -4.80
N SER A 164 12.56 -13.59 -3.76
CA SER A 164 12.28 -15.03 -3.86
C SER A 164 10.80 -15.35 -3.71
N GLU A 165 10.05 -14.51 -3.02
CA GLU A 165 8.61 -14.71 -2.78
C GLU A 165 7.76 -13.79 -3.67
N TRP A 166 6.80 -14.41 -4.38
CA TRP A 166 5.92 -13.74 -5.32
C TRP A 166 4.48 -14.23 -5.17
N VAL A 167 3.55 -13.40 -5.59
CA VAL A 167 2.14 -13.74 -5.65
C VAL A 167 1.63 -13.57 -7.08
N LEU A 168 1.05 -14.63 -7.65
CA LEU A 168 0.19 -14.50 -8.81
C LEU A 168 -1.24 -14.31 -8.32
N ASN A 169 -1.73 -13.07 -8.44
CA ASN A 169 -3.07 -12.70 -8.01
C ASN A 169 -4.04 -12.82 -9.19
N GLY A 170 -4.94 -13.80 -9.11
CA GLY A 170 -6.03 -13.99 -10.06
C GLY A 170 -7.27 -13.26 -9.55
N THR A 171 -7.57 -12.14 -10.15
CA THR A 171 -8.69 -11.27 -9.79
C THR A 171 -10.01 -11.85 -10.30
N PHE A 172 -10.66 -12.72 -9.52
CA PHE A 172 -11.94 -13.32 -9.93
C PHE A 172 -13.14 -12.40 -9.66
N LEU A 173 -13.22 -11.81 -8.47
CA LEU A 173 -14.30 -10.90 -8.13
C LEU A 173 -14.08 -9.47 -8.63
N ASP A 174 -12.84 -9.05 -8.79
CA ASP A 174 -12.52 -7.77 -9.42
C ASP A 174 -12.60 -7.90 -10.95
N LYS A 175 -13.80 -7.65 -11.49
CA LYS A 175 -14.07 -7.70 -12.92
C LYS A 175 -13.26 -6.72 -13.75
N SER A 176 -12.75 -5.66 -13.14
CA SER A 176 -11.92 -4.67 -13.82
C SER A 176 -10.46 -5.10 -13.99
N HIS A 177 -9.97 -6.02 -13.15
CA HIS A 177 -8.57 -6.43 -13.00
C HIS A 177 -7.61 -5.34 -12.50
N ILE A 178 -8.06 -4.09 -12.32
CA ILE A 178 -7.19 -2.92 -12.09
C ILE A 178 -7.16 -2.38 -10.66
N ARG A 179 -8.06 -2.81 -9.76
CA ARG A 179 -8.19 -2.23 -8.41
C ARG A 179 -6.91 -2.31 -7.57
N ASN A 180 -6.35 -3.51 -7.44
CA ASN A 180 -5.07 -3.69 -6.74
C ASN A 180 -3.95 -2.91 -7.43
N TYR A 181 -3.95 -2.90 -8.76
CA TYR A 181 -2.93 -2.24 -9.55
C TYR A 181 -2.90 -0.73 -9.32
N ILE A 182 -4.05 -0.06 -9.41
CA ILE A 182 -4.18 1.39 -9.15
C ILE A 182 -3.78 1.71 -7.72
N ALA A 183 -4.35 0.98 -6.75
CA ALA A 183 -4.11 1.26 -5.34
C ALA A 183 -2.63 1.11 -4.95
N TYR A 184 -1.94 0.05 -5.42
CA TYR A 184 -0.54 -0.18 -5.07
C TYR A 184 0.39 0.85 -5.72
N ASN A 185 0.16 1.20 -6.98
CA ASN A 185 0.98 2.20 -7.66
C ASN A 185 0.79 3.60 -7.07
N ILE A 186 -0.44 4.02 -6.81
CA ILE A 186 -0.71 5.31 -6.16
C ILE A 186 -0.17 5.32 -4.72
N ALA A 187 -0.34 4.23 -3.96
CA ALA A 187 0.27 4.11 -2.64
C ALA A 187 1.80 4.19 -2.69
N GLY A 188 2.42 3.67 -3.75
CA GLY A 188 3.86 3.74 -3.97
C GLY A 188 4.40 5.15 -4.19
N GLU A 189 3.54 6.09 -4.65
CA GLU A 189 3.88 7.52 -4.75
C GLU A 189 3.74 8.28 -3.42
N ILE A 190 3.00 7.72 -2.48
CA ILE A 190 2.57 8.41 -1.25
C ILE A 190 3.30 7.88 -0.04
N MET A 191 3.51 6.56 0.03
CA MET A 191 4.10 5.84 1.17
C MET A 191 5.56 5.47 0.89
N ASP A 192 6.33 5.18 1.94
CA ASP A 192 7.73 4.77 1.82
C ASP A 192 7.91 3.50 0.95
N TYR A 193 6.94 2.59 0.99
CA TYR A 193 6.90 1.38 0.18
C TYR A 193 5.45 0.92 -0.03
N ALA A 194 5.15 0.50 -1.25
CA ALA A 194 4.03 -0.35 -1.59
C ALA A 194 4.52 -1.46 -2.53
N PRO A 195 3.89 -2.66 -2.55
CA PRO A 195 4.33 -3.75 -3.40
C PRO A 195 4.30 -3.36 -4.88
N ASN A 196 5.36 -3.69 -5.61
CA ASN A 196 5.33 -3.58 -7.06
C ASN A 196 4.42 -4.67 -7.62
N ILE A 197 3.75 -4.35 -8.73
CA ILE A 197 2.75 -5.18 -9.35
C ILE A 197 2.88 -5.08 -10.87
N ARG A 198 2.75 -6.21 -11.59
CA ARG A 198 2.82 -6.26 -13.05
C ARG A 198 1.74 -7.18 -13.58
N PHE A 199 1.07 -6.76 -14.65
CA PHE A 199 0.17 -7.64 -15.38
C PHE A 199 0.93 -8.73 -16.12
N CYS A 200 0.36 -9.92 -16.17
CA CYS A 200 0.88 -11.05 -16.92
C CYS A 200 -0.26 -12.01 -17.29
N GLU A 201 -0.03 -12.84 -18.29
CA GLU A 201 -0.96 -13.91 -18.64
C GLU A 201 -0.37 -15.25 -18.23
N VAL A 202 -1.21 -16.14 -17.69
CA VAL A 202 -0.76 -17.37 -17.03
C VAL A 202 -1.23 -18.60 -17.77
N PHE A 203 -0.32 -19.57 -17.94
CA PHE A 203 -0.62 -20.92 -18.42
C PHE A 203 -0.22 -21.96 -17.38
N LEU A 204 -1.04 -22.97 -17.21
CA LEU A 204 -0.64 -24.24 -16.61
C LEU A 204 -0.18 -25.19 -17.70
N TYR A 205 0.93 -25.89 -17.46
CA TYR A 205 1.41 -26.99 -18.29
C TYR A 205 1.51 -28.25 -17.44
N ASP A 206 0.83 -29.33 -17.86
CA ASP A 206 0.77 -30.58 -17.11
C ASP A 206 1.81 -31.62 -17.57
N GLY A 207 2.68 -31.26 -18.51
CA GLY A 207 3.67 -32.11 -19.16
C GLY A 207 3.22 -32.57 -20.57
N GLU A 208 1.95 -32.36 -20.93
CA GLU A 208 1.37 -32.72 -22.24
C GLU A 208 0.63 -31.53 -22.86
N THR A 209 -0.14 -30.78 -22.07
CA THR A 209 -1.08 -29.76 -22.56
C THR A 209 -0.90 -28.45 -21.81
N TYR A 210 -0.92 -27.35 -22.55
CA TYR A 210 -1.02 -26.00 -22.01
C TYR A 210 -2.49 -25.62 -21.82
N THR A 211 -2.82 -25.07 -20.65
CA THR A 211 -4.15 -24.56 -20.33
C THR A 211 -4.05 -23.11 -19.91
N TYR A 212 -4.66 -22.22 -20.69
CA TYR A 212 -4.72 -20.80 -20.37
C TYR A 212 -5.52 -20.56 -19.07
N GLN A 213 -4.94 -19.82 -18.15
CA GLN A 213 -5.53 -19.49 -16.86
C GLN A 213 -6.08 -18.06 -16.79
N GLY A 214 -5.74 -17.21 -17.73
CA GLY A 214 -6.23 -15.84 -17.83
C GLY A 214 -5.20 -14.76 -17.51
N LEU A 215 -5.72 -13.56 -17.36
CA LEU A 215 -5.00 -12.36 -16.95
C LEU A 215 -4.78 -12.36 -15.44
N TYR A 216 -3.55 -12.18 -15.00
CA TYR A 216 -3.11 -12.15 -13.60
C TYR A 216 -2.27 -10.91 -13.34
N THR A 217 -2.00 -10.67 -12.07
CA THR A 217 -0.91 -9.78 -11.67
C THR A 217 0.15 -10.54 -10.90
N MET A 218 1.41 -10.36 -11.28
CA MET A 218 2.58 -10.74 -10.47
C MET A 218 2.84 -9.62 -9.48
N VAL A 219 2.89 -9.97 -8.19
CA VAL A 219 2.99 -9.01 -7.09
C VAL A 219 4.14 -9.40 -6.16
N GLU A 220 4.91 -8.42 -5.72
CA GLU A 220 5.88 -8.62 -4.64
C GLU A 220 5.19 -9.09 -3.36
N SER A 221 5.68 -10.16 -2.76
CA SER A 221 5.25 -10.56 -1.42
C SER A 221 5.74 -9.56 -0.39
N ILE A 222 4.94 -9.34 0.68
CA ILE A 222 5.35 -8.46 1.78
C ILE A 222 6.34 -9.22 2.65
N GLU A 223 7.60 -8.94 2.42
CA GLU A 223 8.73 -9.52 3.13
C GLU A 223 9.80 -8.48 3.46
N ARG A 224 10.75 -8.87 4.31
CA ARG A 224 11.92 -8.04 4.59
C ARG A 224 12.92 -8.13 3.44
N ALA A 225 13.13 -7.04 2.71
CA ALA A 225 14.19 -6.87 1.71
C ALA A 225 14.63 -5.41 1.62
N LEU A 226 15.74 -5.13 0.93
CA LEU A 226 16.24 -3.75 0.74
C LEU A 226 15.26 -2.91 -0.08
N ASP A 227 14.69 -3.53 -1.12
CA ASP A 227 13.77 -2.86 -2.06
C ASP A 227 12.28 -3.17 -1.76
N ARG A 228 11.99 -3.79 -0.61
CA ARG A 228 10.63 -4.04 -0.10
C ARG A 228 10.50 -3.40 1.29
N VAL A 229 10.08 -4.15 2.31
CA VAL A 229 10.08 -3.62 3.69
C VAL A 229 11.52 -3.60 4.20
N ASN A 230 12.16 -2.45 4.11
CA ASN A 230 13.57 -2.30 4.44
C ASN A 230 13.76 -2.05 5.94
N VAL A 231 13.80 -3.14 6.70
CA VAL A 231 14.13 -3.12 8.13
C VAL A 231 15.38 -3.94 8.42
N THR A 232 16.02 -3.70 9.54
CA THR A 232 17.23 -4.39 9.99
C THR A 232 17.01 -5.91 10.00
N LYS A 233 18.00 -6.66 9.56
CA LYS A 233 17.94 -8.12 9.57
C LYS A 233 17.89 -8.66 11.01
N TYR A 234 17.04 -9.66 11.22
CA TYR A 234 16.92 -10.38 12.49
C TYR A 234 18.24 -11.03 12.90
N ASP A 235 18.53 -10.95 14.19
CA ASP A 235 19.70 -11.51 14.84
C ASP A 235 19.24 -12.32 16.06
N GLU A 236 19.45 -13.63 16.03
CA GLU A 236 19.00 -14.57 17.08
C GLU A 236 19.70 -14.33 18.44
N ASP A 237 20.88 -13.68 18.42
CA ASP A 237 21.61 -13.33 19.64
C ASP A 237 21.08 -12.05 20.32
N ARG A 238 20.04 -11.40 19.74
CA ARG A 238 19.43 -10.18 20.26
C ARG A 238 17.96 -10.39 20.58
N ILE A 239 17.51 -9.85 21.70
CA ILE A 239 16.09 -9.84 22.09
C ILE A 239 15.33 -8.79 21.27
N GLU A 240 15.89 -7.56 21.19
CA GLU A 240 15.29 -6.49 20.39
C GLU A 240 15.42 -6.82 18.91
N SER A 241 14.32 -6.73 18.20
CA SER A 241 14.24 -7.03 16.77
C SER A 241 13.46 -5.97 16.00
N SER A 242 13.80 -5.79 14.74
CA SER A 242 12.85 -5.28 13.76
C SER A 242 11.79 -6.33 13.48
N TYR A 243 10.61 -5.90 13.07
CA TYR A 243 9.52 -6.82 12.79
C TYR A 243 8.54 -6.29 11.74
N ILE A 244 7.85 -7.22 11.09
CA ILE A 244 6.67 -6.99 10.26
C ILE A 244 5.52 -7.76 10.87
N ILE A 245 4.40 -7.10 11.10
CA ILE A 245 3.17 -7.72 11.61
C ILE A 245 2.02 -7.53 10.62
N ARG A 246 1.06 -8.43 10.68
CA ARG A 246 -0.18 -8.36 9.92
C ARG A 246 -1.38 -8.46 10.86
N ARG A 247 -2.31 -7.54 10.76
CA ARG A 247 -3.62 -7.65 11.39
C ARG A 247 -4.55 -8.43 10.47
N ASP A 248 -5.16 -9.48 11.00
CA ASP A 248 -6.09 -10.33 10.29
C ASP A 248 -6.92 -11.16 11.30
N ARG A 249 -7.69 -12.12 10.80
CA ARG A 249 -8.36 -13.12 11.61
C ARG A 249 -7.34 -14.01 12.35
N PHE A 250 -7.76 -14.59 13.47
CA PHE A 250 -6.92 -15.59 14.13
C PHE A 250 -6.57 -16.75 13.19
N SER A 251 -5.32 -17.17 13.21
CA SER A 251 -4.83 -18.32 12.45
C SER A 251 -3.93 -19.19 13.33
N GLU A 252 -4.18 -20.49 13.37
CA GLU A 252 -3.29 -21.47 14.03
C GLU A 252 -2.00 -21.69 13.23
N ASP A 253 -1.99 -21.28 11.95
CA ASP A 253 -0.85 -21.42 11.03
C ASP A 253 0.13 -20.23 11.12
N GLU A 254 -0.07 -19.28 12.04
CA GLU A 254 0.76 -18.09 12.19
C GLU A 254 1.13 -17.84 13.66
N VAL A 255 2.29 -17.20 13.86
CA VAL A 255 2.72 -16.76 15.20
C VAL A 255 1.90 -15.55 15.62
N MET A 256 0.87 -15.76 16.44
CA MET A 256 -0.04 -14.72 16.90
C MET A 256 0.48 -14.01 18.15
N LEU A 257 0.28 -12.68 18.21
CA LEU A 257 0.63 -11.86 19.37
C LEU A 257 -0.52 -11.81 20.38
N TYR A 258 -0.17 -11.94 21.66
CA TYR A 258 -1.07 -11.72 22.80
C TYR A 258 -0.87 -10.29 23.34
N ASN A 259 -1.06 -9.30 22.47
CA ASN A 259 -0.91 -7.88 22.77
C ASN A 259 -2.08 -7.33 23.60
N TYR A 260 -1.91 -6.12 24.14
CA TYR A 260 -2.85 -5.49 25.07
C TYR A 260 -4.28 -5.37 24.50
N GLY A 261 -4.42 -4.95 23.25
CA GLY A 261 -5.72 -4.78 22.60
C GLY A 261 -6.48 -6.10 22.47
N THR A 262 -5.80 -7.14 22.01
CA THR A 262 -6.37 -8.48 21.85
C THR A 262 -6.75 -9.11 23.18
N VAL A 263 -5.85 -9.08 24.18
CA VAL A 263 -6.08 -9.70 25.50
C VAL A 263 -7.22 -9.00 26.26
N ASN A 264 -7.42 -7.70 26.05
CA ASN A 264 -8.48 -6.94 26.71
C ASN A 264 -9.78 -6.82 25.89
N GLY A 265 -9.87 -7.47 24.72
CA GLY A 265 -11.05 -7.46 23.88
C GLY A 265 -11.36 -6.09 23.28
N LEU A 266 -10.33 -5.28 23.01
CA LEU A 266 -10.44 -3.98 22.38
C LEU A 266 -10.48 -4.06 20.85
N THR A 267 -10.18 -5.21 20.30
CA THR A 267 -10.24 -5.58 18.89
C THR A 267 -10.63 -7.05 18.77
N GLU A 268 -11.33 -7.40 17.70
CA GLU A 268 -11.69 -8.79 17.37
C GLU A 268 -10.61 -9.44 16.49
N GLU A 269 -9.81 -8.64 15.76
CA GLU A 269 -8.73 -9.10 14.92
C GLU A 269 -7.44 -9.30 15.69
N TRP A 270 -6.60 -10.17 15.15
CA TRP A 270 -5.33 -10.57 15.73
C TRP A 270 -4.14 -10.02 14.97
N LEU A 271 -3.01 -9.87 15.63
CA LEU A 271 -1.74 -9.53 15.03
C LEU A 271 -0.89 -10.80 14.88
N GLY A 272 -0.58 -11.16 13.62
CA GLY A 272 0.37 -12.22 13.30
C GLY A 272 1.75 -11.64 12.95
N VAL A 273 2.82 -12.31 13.39
CA VAL A 273 4.21 -11.95 13.04
C VAL A 273 4.55 -12.51 11.67
N LYS A 274 4.89 -11.64 10.73
CA LYS A 274 5.35 -12.02 9.38
C LYS A 274 6.88 -12.04 9.29
N TYR A 275 7.54 -11.20 10.06
CA TYR A 275 8.99 -11.18 10.20
C TYR A 275 9.36 -10.81 11.64
N PRO A 276 10.31 -11.50 12.28
CA PRO A 276 11.04 -12.68 11.78
C PRO A 276 10.13 -13.87 11.48
N SER A 277 10.59 -14.80 10.61
CA SER A 277 9.80 -15.99 10.29
C SER A 277 9.61 -16.90 11.52
N GLU A 278 8.51 -17.65 11.55
CA GLU A 278 8.18 -18.62 12.61
C GLU A 278 9.35 -19.57 12.92
N ALA A 279 10.03 -20.05 11.89
CA ALA A 279 11.16 -20.97 12.03
C ALA A 279 12.40 -20.37 12.74
N LYS A 280 12.48 -19.03 12.84
CA LYS A 280 13.65 -18.31 13.37
C LYS A 280 13.38 -17.54 14.66
N ILE A 281 12.13 -17.09 14.86
CA ILE A 281 11.79 -16.23 16.00
C ILE A 281 11.95 -16.98 17.33
N THR A 282 12.64 -16.36 18.29
CA THR A 282 12.75 -16.90 19.66
C THR A 282 11.55 -16.46 20.51
N GLU A 283 11.30 -17.18 21.62
CA GLU A 283 10.23 -16.83 22.58
C GLU A 283 10.51 -15.44 23.21
N GLU A 284 11.77 -15.11 23.47
CA GLU A 284 12.17 -13.82 24.02
C GLU A 284 11.90 -12.68 23.03
N THR A 285 12.22 -12.89 21.74
CA THR A 285 11.92 -11.90 20.69
C THR A 285 10.42 -11.72 20.49
N LEU A 286 9.66 -12.83 20.47
CA LEU A 286 8.21 -12.76 20.40
C LEU A 286 7.63 -11.93 21.55
N LYS A 287 8.11 -12.18 22.77
CA LYS A 287 7.70 -11.43 23.95
C LYS A 287 8.08 -9.94 23.88
N TYR A 288 9.22 -9.64 23.29
CA TYR A 288 9.62 -8.25 23.03
C TYR A 288 8.61 -7.56 22.10
N ILE A 289 8.24 -8.18 20.97
CA ILE A 289 7.27 -7.62 20.01
C ILE A 289 5.89 -7.43 20.67
N GLU A 290 5.40 -8.43 21.44
CA GLU A 290 4.15 -8.32 22.18
C GLU A 290 4.14 -7.14 23.15
N ASN A 291 5.25 -6.93 23.88
CA ASN A 291 5.36 -5.82 24.83
C ASN A 291 5.41 -4.47 24.13
N ASP A 292 6.15 -4.36 23.03
CA ASP A 292 6.31 -3.13 22.26
C ASP A 292 4.95 -2.66 21.69
N ILE A 293 4.20 -3.56 21.07
CA ILE A 293 2.83 -3.28 20.60
C ILE A 293 1.89 -2.98 21.78
N SER A 294 1.99 -3.73 22.88
CA SER A 294 1.16 -3.51 24.06
C SER A 294 1.39 -2.14 24.70
N GLU A 295 2.62 -1.63 24.70
CA GLU A 295 2.93 -0.28 25.20
C GLU A 295 2.26 0.80 24.35
N PHE A 296 2.36 0.69 23.03
CA PHE A 296 1.66 1.58 22.11
C PHE A 296 0.14 1.54 22.34
N GLU A 297 -0.46 0.34 22.42
CA GLU A 297 -1.90 0.17 22.58
C GLU A 297 -2.41 0.72 23.93
N ARG A 298 -1.66 0.56 25.01
CA ARG A 298 -2.01 1.17 26.31
C ARG A 298 -2.08 2.69 26.22
N VAL A 299 -1.26 3.29 25.37
CA VAL A 299 -1.24 4.74 25.18
C VAL A 299 -2.46 5.19 24.37
N ILE A 300 -2.72 4.59 23.22
CA ILE A 300 -3.84 5.03 22.35
C ILE A 300 -5.22 4.69 22.91
N TYR A 301 -5.32 3.70 23.77
CA TYR A 301 -6.58 3.33 24.46
C TYR A 301 -6.71 3.95 25.86
N SER A 302 -5.81 4.87 26.23
CA SER A 302 -5.87 5.56 27.52
C SER A 302 -6.97 6.63 27.53
N ASP A 303 -7.72 6.69 28.63
CA ASP A 303 -8.67 7.79 28.90
C ASP A 303 -7.97 9.05 29.45
N ASP A 304 -6.69 8.95 29.85
CA ASP A 304 -5.87 10.08 30.30
C ASP A 304 -5.20 10.76 29.09
N TYR A 305 -5.56 12.01 28.84
CA TYR A 305 -5.05 12.78 27.69
C TYR A 305 -3.52 12.92 27.68
N GLU A 306 -2.90 13.17 28.85
CA GLU A 306 -1.45 13.31 28.94
C GLU A 306 -0.71 12.02 28.55
N THR A 307 -1.29 10.87 28.86
CA THR A 307 -0.80 9.57 28.40
C THR A 307 -1.10 9.40 26.91
N PHE A 308 -2.36 9.60 26.49
CA PHE A 308 -2.80 9.41 25.11
C PHE A 308 -1.93 10.19 24.11
N LYS A 309 -1.73 11.49 24.31
CA LYS A 309 -0.97 12.34 23.38
C LYS A 309 0.48 11.89 23.15
N THR A 310 1.00 11.00 24.01
CA THR A 310 2.36 10.43 23.84
C THR A 310 2.43 9.37 22.74
N TYR A 311 1.31 9.00 22.11
CA TYR A 311 1.30 8.02 21.01
C TYR A 311 2.27 8.41 19.89
N THR A 312 2.51 9.70 19.68
CA THR A 312 3.46 10.23 18.71
C THR A 312 4.92 9.79 18.95
N ASN A 313 5.24 9.27 20.15
CA ASN A 313 6.54 8.70 20.44
C ASN A 313 6.69 7.27 19.92
N TYR A 314 5.58 6.56 19.73
CA TYR A 314 5.53 5.14 19.39
C TYR A 314 5.35 4.91 17.88
N ILE A 315 4.61 5.77 17.20
CA ILE A 315 4.26 5.61 15.79
C ILE A 315 4.88 6.68 14.89
N ASN A 316 5.12 6.32 13.63
CA ASN A 316 5.33 7.26 12.54
C ASN A 316 3.96 7.83 12.14
N VAL A 317 3.61 8.99 12.67
CA VAL A 317 2.27 9.58 12.50
C VAL A 317 1.95 9.81 11.03
N ASP A 318 2.93 10.22 10.23
CA ASP A 318 2.71 10.55 8.82
C ASP A 318 2.37 9.27 8.02
N SER A 319 3.00 8.12 8.32
CA SER A 319 2.61 6.84 7.69
C SER A 319 1.19 6.39 8.05
N PHE A 320 0.73 6.66 9.29
CA PHE A 320 -0.65 6.39 9.69
C PHE A 320 -1.63 7.32 8.96
N VAL A 321 -1.26 8.58 8.75
CA VAL A 321 -2.04 9.55 8.00
C VAL A 321 -2.16 9.13 6.53
N ASP A 322 -1.04 8.81 5.88
CA ASP A 322 -1.04 8.36 4.47
C ASP A 322 -1.86 7.08 4.29
N TYR A 323 -1.67 6.11 5.18
CA TYR A 323 -2.45 4.85 5.16
C TYR A 323 -3.95 5.12 5.33
N PHE A 324 -4.33 6.02 6.24
CA PHE A 324 -5.73 6.43 6.42
C PHE A 324 -6.30 7.03 5.13
N VAL A 325 -5.61 8.02 4.56
CA VAL A 325 -6.09 8.74 3.37
C VAL A 325 -6.27 7.81 2.18
N ILE A 326 -5.29 6.93 1.92
CA ILE A 326 -5.35 6.01 0.78
C ILE A 326 -6.52 5.03 0.92
N ASN A 327 -6.65 4.39 2.10
CA ASN A 327 -7.70 3.41 2.31
C ASN A 327 -9.10 4.04 2.36
N GLU A 328 -9.22 5.25 2.90
CA GLU A 328 -10.46 6.00 2.85
C GLU A 328 -10.84 6.38 1.43
N PHE A 329 -9.91 6.99 0.67
CA PHE A 329 -10.19 7.44 -0.69
C PHE A 329 -10.63 6.31 -1.62
N PHE A 330 -9.98 5.15 -1.54
CA PHE A 330 -10.36 3.98 -2.33
C PHE A 330 -11.53 3.18 -1.75
N GLY A 331 -12.05 3.57 -0.59
CA GLY A 331 -13.15 2.86 0.06
C GLY A 331 -12.78 1.42 0.44
N ASN A 332 -11.57 1.18 0.94
CA ASN A 332 -11.12 -0.14 1.36
C ASN A 332 -11.61 -0.46 2.77
N TYR A 333 -12.79 -1.04 2.88
CA TYR A 333 -13.45 -1.34 4.16
C TYR A 333 -12.76 -2.43 5.01
N ASP A 334 -11.98 -3.32 4.38
CA ASP A 334 -11.23 -4.37 5.08
C ASP A 334 -9.94 -3.83 5.73
N ALA A 335 -9.41 -2.73 5.21
CA ALA A 335 -8.19 -2.14 5.73
C ALA A 335 -8.33 -1.71 7.20
N GLY A 336 -7.25 -1.89 7.96
CA GLY A 336 -7.23 -1.66 9.40
C GLY A 336 -7.79 -2.81 10.23
N LEU A 337 -8.56 -3.73 9.62
CA LEU A 337 -9.14 -4.91 10.25
C LEU A 337 -8.48 -6.19 9.72
N HIS A 338 -8.44 -6.36 8.41
CA HIS A 338 -7.85 -7.52 7.75
C HIS A 338 -6.76 -7.09 6.78
N SER A 339 -5.91 -8.02 6.37
CA SER A 339 -4.86 -7.79 5.36
C SER A 339 -4.03 -6.51 5.60
N THR A 340 -3.90 -6.09 6.86
CA THR A 340 -3.31 -4.81 7.26
C THR A 340 -1.93 -5.02 7.86
N TYR A 341 -0.93 -4.41 7.25
CA TYR A 341 0.46 -4.55 7.65
C TYR A 341 0.97 -3.32 8.40
N ALA A 342 1.89 -3.58 9.30
CA ALA A 342 2.72 -2.56 9.94
C ALA A 342 4.10 -3.15 10.21
N TYR A 343 5.11 -2.28 10.29
CA TYR A 343 6.48 -2.71 10.54
C TYR A 343 7.21 -1.73 11.44
N LYS A 344 8.25 -2.21 12.07
CA LYS A 344 9.15 -1.37 12.89
C LYS A 344 10.59 -1.83 12.74
N ASP A 345 11.48 -0.88 12.51
CA ASP A 345 12.92 -1.13 12.59
C ASP A 345 13.40 -1.01 14.05
N LEU A 346 14.59 -1.53 14.34
CA LEU A 346 15.18 -1.65 15.69
C LEU A 346 15.06 -0.37 16.53
N THR A 347 15.35 0.79 15.95
CA THR A 347 15.30 2.09 16.64
C THR A 347 14.21 2.99 16.10
N GLY A 348 13.39 2.48 15.19
CA GLY A 348 12.32 3.21 14.52
C GLY A 348 11.05 3.30 15.36
N LYS A 349 10.05 3.92 14.77
CA LYS A 349 8.66 3.94 15.24
C LYS A 349 7.86 2.93 14.44
N LEU A 350 6.75 2.46 15.01
CA LEU A 350 5.80 1.63 14.27
C LEU A 350 5.28 2.41 13.07
N THR A 351 5.44 1.85 11.88
CA THR A 351 5.09 2.45 10.60
C THR A 351 3.97 1.63 9.97
N MET A 352 2.89 2.28 9.53
CA MET A 352 1.79 1.62 8.82
C MET A 352 2.16 1.33 7.38
N GLY A 353 1.64 0.20 6.91
CA GLY A 353 1.87 -0.28 5.56
C GLY A 353 2.80 -1.50 5.51
N PRO A 354 3.09 -1.97 4.28
CA PRO A 354 2.53 -1.49 3.02
C PRO A 354 1.02 -1.78 2.88
N VAL A 355 0.40 -1.16 1.87
CA VAL A 355 -0.99 -1.45 1.49
C VAL A 355 -1.13 -2.86 0.93
N TRP A 356 -2.32 -3.46 1.07
CA TRP A 356 -2.63 -4.79 0.55
C TRP A 356 -4.12 -4.99 0.40
N ASP A 357 -4.55 -5.79 -0.63
CA ASP A 357 -5.90 -6.34 -0.75
C ASP A 357 -7.00 -5.30 -1.04
N TYR A 358 -7.00 -4.75 -2.27
CA TYR A 358 -7.98 -3.76 -2.73
C TYR A 358 -9.01 -4.33 -3.70
N ASP A 359 -9.10 -5.64 -3.86
CA ASP A 359 -10.06 -6.25 -4.78
C ASP A 359 -11.53 -6.01 -4.36
N GLY A 360 -11.78 -5.79 -3.08
CA GLY A 360 -13.07 -5.36 -2.54
C GLY A 360 -13.31 -3.84 -2.48
N ALA A 361 -12.31 -3.02 -2.81
CA ALA A 361 -12.39 -1.56 -2.78
C ALA A 361 -13.12 -0.97 -4.00
N MET A 362 -13.23 0.36 -4.06
CA MET A 362 -13.78 1.09 -5.22
C MET A 362 -15.14 0.55 -5.66
N ASP A 363 -16.07 0.44 -4.70
CA ASP A 363 -17.44 -0.06 -4.88
C ASP A 363 -17.57 -1.53 -5.35
N ASN A 364 -16.54 -2.34 -5.16
CA ASN A 364 -16.60 -3.79 -5.43
C ASN A 364 -16.93 -4.60 -4.17
N ALA A 365 -17.27 -3.94 -3.08
CA ALA A 365 -17.52 -4.61 -1.81
C ALA A 365 -18.77 -5.49 -1.88
N THR A 366 -18.57 -6.76 -1.66
CA THR A 366 -19.54 -7.73 -1.20
C THR A 366 -18.98 -8.22 0.14
N PRO A 367 -19.62 -8.23 1.20
CA PRO A 367 -21.00 -8.15 1.59
C PRO A 367 -21.46 -6.77 2.10
N TRP A 368 -20.60 -5.80 2.20
CA TRP A 368 -20.93 -4.48 2.74
C TRP A 368 -20.83 -3.42 1.65
N GLU A 369 -21.96 -3.04 1.11
CA GLU A 369 -22.02 -1.88 0.23
C GLU A 369 -21.55 -0.65 1.00
N LEU A 370 -20.48 -0.03 0.53
CA LEU A 370 -20.09 1.29 0.99
C LEU A 370 -21.00 2.32 0.31
N GLU A 371 -21.73 3.05 1.13
CA GLU A 371 -22.39 4.23 0.62
C GLU A 371 -21.32 5.27 0.26
N PRO A 372 -21.33 5.85 -0.95
CA PRO A 372 -20.32 6.82 -1.36
C PRO A 372 -20.28 8.09 -0.47
N ASP A 373 -21.33 8.33 0.30
CA ASP A 373 -21.49 9.47 1.21
C ASP A 373 -21.23 9.11 2.69
N ALA A 374 -20.38 8.14 2.96
CA ALA A 374 -19.93 7.76 4.28
C ALA A 374 -18.44 7.45 4.29
N THR A 375 -17.76 7.63 5.44
CA THR A 375 -16.39 7.18 5.60
C THR A 375 -16.33 5.67 5.81
N ALA A 376 -15.39 5.03 5.13
CA ALA A 376 -15.16 3.59 5.18
C ALA A 376 -14.27 3.18 6.37
N PHE A 377 -13.31 4.02 6.70
CA PHE A 377 -12.13 3.62 7.45
C PHE A 377 -12.10 4.09 8.92
N LYS A 378 -12.91 5.06 9.31
CA LYS A 378 -12.87 5.70 10.65
C LYS A 378 -13.08 4.75 11.83
N THR A 379 -13.70 3.60 11.63
CA THR A 379 -13.98 2.62 12.70
C THR A 379 -12.90 1.54 12.84
N ALA A 380 -11.90 1.56 11.96
CA ALA A 380 -10.87 0.54 11.94
C ALA A 380 -9.93 0.64 13.14
N SER A 381 -9.94 -0.38 14.00
CA SER A 381 -8.98 -0.69 15.06
C SER A 381 -8.23 0.52 15.68
N TRP A 382 -6.93 0.63 15.51
CA TRP A 382 -6.12 1.73 16.05
C TRP A 382 -6.56 3.11 15.57
N PHE A 383 -7.08 3.22 14.35
CA PHE A 383 -7.54 4.49 13.77
C PHE A 383 -8.76 5.04 14.48
N ASN A 384 -9.69 4.18 14.94
CA ASN A 384 -10.81 4.60 15.78
C ASN A 384 -10.35 5.27 17.10
N ALA A 385 -9.20 4.87 17.62
CA ALA A 385 -8.61 5.54 18.78
C ALA A 385 -7.91 6.86 18.39
N LEU A 386 -7.16 6.88 17.27
CA LEU A 386 -6.38 8.04 16.84
C LEU A 386 -7.25 9.23 16.42
N ILE A 387 -8.43 9.00 15.80
CA ILE A 387 -9.35 10.08 15.41
C ILE A 387 -10.01 10.79 16.61
N LYS A 388 -9.80 10.32 17.85
CA LYS A 388 -10.16 11.08 19.06
C LYS A 388 -9.26 12.31 19.26
N ASP A 389 -8.11 12.37 18.59
CA ASP A 389 -7.20 13.52 18.60
C ASP A 389 -7.50 14.47 17.44
N GLU A 390 -7.83 15.72 17.76
CA GLU A 390 -8.09 16.76 16.75
C GLU A 390 -6.85 16.99 15.87
N GLU A 391 -5.63 16.91 16.42
CA GLU A 391 -4.41 17.13 15.64
C GLU A 391 -4.23 16.02 14.58
N PHE A 392 -4.52 14.76 14.92
CA PHE A 392 -4.51 13.67 13.97
C PHE A 392 -5.55 13.86 12.86
N CYS A 393 -6.80 14.18 13.22
CA CYS A 393 -7.87 14.45 12.24
C CYS A 393 -7.47 15.57 11.27
N ARG A 394 -6.89 16.66 11.78
CA ARG A 394 -6.44 17.78 10.95
C ARG A 394 -5.32 17.38 9.99
N LYS A 395 -4.38 16.53 10.43
CA LYS A 395 -3.31 16.01 9.57
C LYS A 395 -3.89 15.14 8.44
N VAL A 396 -4.82 14.24 8.75
CA VAL A 396 -5.50 13.40 7.76
C VAL A 396 -6.17 14.25 6.68
N VAL A 397 -6.98 15.24 7.08
CA VAL A 397 -7.68 16.10 6.12
C VAL A 397 -6.73 17.01 5.34
N ALA A 398 -5.69 17.52 6.00
CA ALA A 398 -4.68 18.34 5.30
C ALA A 398 -3.94 17.53 4.24
N ARG A 399 -3.57 16.28 4.55
CA ARG A 399 -2.91 15.37 3.60
C ARG A 399 -3.84 14.97 2.45
N TYR A 400 -5.08 14.63 2.75
CA TYR A 400 -6.10 14.40 1.74
C TYR A 400 -6.22 15.58 0.77
N ASN A 401 -6.39 16.80 1.29
CA ASN A 401 -6.50 18.02 0.47
C ASN A 401 -5.23 18.33 -0.36
N GLU A 402 -4.06 17.89 0.08
CA GLU A 402 -2.82 17.96 -0.69
C GLU A 402 -2.86 16.98 -1.87
N LEU A 403 -3.17 15.71 -1.59
CA LEU A 403 -3.20 14.63 -2.58
C LEU A 403 -4.32 14.81 -3.62
N ARG A 404 -5.45 15.43 -3.24
CA ARG A 404 -6.53 15.81 -4.18
C ARG A 404 -6.09 16.80 -5.27
N LYS A 405 -4.93 17.41 -5.14
CA LYS A 405 -4.34 18.30 -6.16
C LYS A 405 -3.37 17.58 -7.10
N SER A 406 -3.15 16.29 -6.88
CA SER A 406 -2.20 15.45 -7.63
C SER A 406 -2.76 14.04 -7.80
N TYR A 407 -2.17 13.05 -7.16
CA TYR A 407 -2.44 11.61 -7.33
C TYR A 407 -3.89 11.17 -7.07
N LEU A 408 -4.65 11.92 -6.28
CA LEU A 408 -6.06 11.62 -5.98
C LEU A 408 -7.02 12.61 -6.67
N SER A 409 -6.58 13.43 -7.63
CA SER A 409 -7.47 14.27 -8.42
C SER A 409 -8.31 13.41 -9.38
N ASP A 410 -9.54 13.86 -9.69
CA ASP A 410 -10.42 13.14 -10.59
C ASP A 410 -9.76 12.99 -11.98
N GLU A 411 -9.13 14.06 -12.48
CA GLU A 411 -8.43 14.05 -13.76
C GLU A 411 -7.30 12.99 -13.79
N TYR A 412 -6.44 12.96 -12.75
CA TYR A 412 -5.35 11.99 -12.68
C TYR A 412 -5.86 10.54 -12.61
N ILE A 413 -6.88 10.28 -11.79
CA ILE A 413 -7.48 8.95 -11.63
C ILE A 413 -8.13 8.48 -12.92
N ASP A 414 -8.90 9.35 -13.59
CA ASP A 414 -9.57 8.99 -14.85
C ASP A 414 -8.58 8.69 -15.97
N GLU A 415 -7.56 9.55 -16.14
CA GLU A 415 -6.48 9.32 -17.11
C GLU A 415 -5.76 8.01 -16.83
N TYR A 416 -5.44 7.74 -15.55
CA TYR A 416 -4.78 6.51 -15.17
C TYR A 416 -5.61 5.26 -15.45
N ILE A 417 -6.91 5.28 -15.16
CA ILE A 417 -7.81 4.18 -15.47
C ILE A 417 -7.87 3.94 -16.98
N ASP A 418 -8.01 5.01 -17.79
CA ASP A 418 -8.10 4.91 -19.24
C ASP A 418 -6.80 4.36 -19.84
N GLU A 419 -5.64 4.82 -19.39
CA GLU A 419 -4.33 4.28 -19.80
C GLU A 419 -4.19 2.78 -19.46
N LEU A 420 -4.68 2.34 -18.30
CA LEU A 420 -4.65 0.92 -17.92
C LEU A 420 -5.56 0.07 -18.80
N VAL A 421 -6.77 0.55 -19.10
CA VAL A 421 -7.70 -0.14 -19.98
C VAL A 421 -7.12 -0.29 -21.39
N ASP A 422 -6.55 0.79 -21.91
CA ASP A 422 -5.86 0.78 -23.20
C ASP A 422 -4.64 -0.16 -23.20
N TYR A 423 -3.86 -0.14 -22.11
CA TYR A 423 -2.70 -1.01 -21.96
C TYR A 423 -3.08 -2.51 -21.92
N LEU A 424 -4.14 -2.88 -21.19
CA LEU A 424 -4.59 -4.26 -21.10
C LEU A 424 -5.14 -4.79 -22.44
N GLY A 425 -5.89 -3.97 -23.17
CA GLY A 425 -6.36 -4.26 -24.52
C GLY A 425 -6.94 -5.67 -24.68
N ALA A 426 -6.46 -6.43 -25.66
CA ALA A 426 -6.95 -7.77 -25.99
C ALA A 426 -6.79 -8.81 -24.86
N SER A 427 -5.95 -8.55 -23.84
CA SER A 427 -5.78 -9.46 -22.70
C SER A 427 -7.06 -9.63 -21.89
N ILE A 428 -7.88 -8.57 -21.82
CA ILE A 428 -9.19 -8.59 -21.16
C ILE A 428 -10.13 -9.56 -21.88
N ASP A 429 -10.21 -9.45 -23.20
CA ASP A 429 -11.07 -10.32 -24.00
C ASP A 429 -10.61 -11.79 -23.95
N ARG A 430 -9.30 -12.05 -23.88
CA ARG A 430 -8.76 -13.39 -23.68
C ARG A 430 -9.14 -13.96 -22.33
N ASP A 431 -9.02 -13.18 -21.26
CA ASP A 431 -9.42 -13.58 -19.92
C ASP A 431 -10.90 -13.98 -19.87
N TYR A 432 -11.74 -13.18 -20.47
CA TYR A 432 -13.20 -13.42 -20.46
C TYR A 432 -13.67 -14.55 -21.37
N GLN A 433 -12.85 -15.09 -22.25
CA GLN A 433 -13.17 -16.38 -22.90
C GLN A 433 -13.24 -17.52 -21.87
N VAL A 434 -12.51 -17.42 -20.76
CA VAL A 434 -12.48 -18.42 -19.68
C VAL A 434 -13.38 -18.01 -18.51
N TRP A 435 -13.30 -16.75 -18.09
CA TRP A 435 -13.88 -16.25 -16.84
C TRP A 435 -15.05 -15.29 -17.03
N GLY A 436 -15.45 -15.00 -18.27
CA GLY A 436 -16.51 -14.02 -18.57
C GLY A 436 -17.87 -14.32 -17.97
N TYR A 437 -18.12 -15.57 -17.58
CA TYR A 437 -19.34 -15.95 -16.85
C TYR A 437 -19.47 -15.24 -15.48
N ILE A 438 -18.42 -14.60 -14.97
CA ILE A 438 -18.48 -13.79 -13.74
C ILE A 438 -19.48 -12.63 -13.85
N PHE A 439 -19.79 -12.16 -15.06
CA PHE A 439 -20.83 -11.15 -15.29
C PHE A 439 -22.25 -11.72 -15.23
N GLU A 440 -22.43 -13.04 -15.27
CA GLU A 440 -23.72 -13.67 -15.14
C GLU A 440 -24.21 -13.55 -13.70
N GLN A 441 -25.32 -12.86 -13.47
CA GLN A 441 -25.88 -12.63 -12.12
C GLN A 441 -26.13 -13.94 -11.36
N GLU A 442 -26.56 -15.01 -12.05
CA GLU A 442 -26.78 -16.32 -11.43
C GLU A 442 -25.49 -16.89 -10.83
N THR A 443 -24.37 -16.74 -11.52
CA THR A 443 -23.04 -17.17 -11.03
C THR A 443 -22.61 -16.34 -9.83
N LEU A 444 -22.78 -15.02 -9.88
CA LEU A 444 -22.50 -14.12 -8.75
C LEU A 444 -23.36 -14.44 -7.54
N VAL A 445 -24.65 -14.67 -7.72
CA VAL A 445 -25.58 -15.13 -6.66
C VAL A 445 -25.09 -16.45 -6.05
N ASN A 446 -24.60 -17.39 -6.82
CA ASN A 446 -24.07 -18.65 -6.30
C ASN A 446 -22.75 -18.48 -5.54
N VAL A 447 -21.87 -17.60 -6.00
CA VAL A 447 -20.64 -17.22 -5.29
C VAL A 447 -20.98 -16.48 -4.00
N GLU A 448 -21.89 -15.51 -4.06
CA GLU A 448 -22.32 -14.70 -2.91
C GLU A 448 -23.17 -15.48 -1.92
N ASN A 449 -24.05 -16.38 -2.36
CA ASN A 449 -24.82 -17.23 -1.45
C ASN A 449 -23.93 -18.13 -0.59
N LYS A 450 -22.73 -18.43 -1.02
CA LYS A 450 -21.72 -19.09 -0.21
C LYS A 450 -21.27 -18.21 0.96
N TYR A 451 -21.33 -16.89 0.78
CA TYR A 451 -20.98 -15.85 1.79
C TYR A 451 -22.19 -15.05 2.29
N GLY A 452 -23.38 -15.28 1.74
CA GLY A 452 -24.64 -14.77 2.25
C GLY A 452 -25.05 -13.37 1.78
N VAL A 453 -24.45 -12.82 0.71
CA VAL A 453 -24.74 -11.46 0.26
C VAL A 453 -24.84 -11.34 -1.25
N VAL A 454 -25.78 -10.56 -1.72
CA VAL A 454 -25.97 -10.18 -3.13
C VAL A 454 -25.68 -8.67 -3.27
N ASN A 455 -24.71 -8.33 -4.11
CA ASN A 455 -24.48 -6.94 -4.49
C ASN A 455 -25.37 -6.59 -5.69
N ASP A 456 -26.43 -5.82 -5.45
CA ASP A 456 -27.39 -5.38 -6.47
C ASP A 456 -26.87 -4.27 -7.40
N ARG A 457 -25.64 -3.77 -7.14
CA ARG A 457 -24.91 -2.83 -8.00
C ARG A 457 -23.99 -3.52 -9.01
N ASN A 458 -24.02 -4.84 -9.13
CA ASN A 458 -23.26 -5.55 -10.15
C ASN A 458 -23.64 -5.10 -11.56
N VAL A 459 -22.65 -5.09 -12.44
CA VAL A 459 -22.77 -4.68 -13.85
C VAL A 459 -22.63 -5.90 -14.78
N ASP A 460 -23.06 -5.73 -16.02
CA ASP A 460 -23.13 -6.82 -16.99
C ASP A 460 -21.94 -6.85 -17.97
N THR A 461 -21.16 -5.74 -18.07
CA THR A 461 -20.05 -5.61 -19.00
C THR A 461 -18.79 -5.01 -18.36
N TYR A 462 -17.66 -5.20 -19.02
CA TYR A 462 -16.38 -4.62 -18.59
C TYR A 462 -16.40 -3.08 -18.62
N GLU A 463 -16.97 -2.51 -19.66
CA GLU A 463 -17.09 -1.06 -19.83
C GLU A 463 -17.94 -0.44 -18.70
N GLU A 464 -19.04 -1.10 -18.34
CA GLU A 464 -19.88 -0.67 -17.20
C GLU A 464 -19.11 -0.78 -15.87
N GLU A 465 -18.24 -1.79 -15.72
CA GLU A 465 -17.41 -1.95 -14.54
C GLU A 465 -16.38 -0.82 -14.39
N ILE A 466 -15.76 -0.40 -15.49
CA ILE A 466 -14.82 0.73 -15.50
C ILE A 466 -15.54 2.04 -15.16
N GLU A 467 -16.69 2.30 -15.78
CA GLU A 467 -17.51 3.47 -15.46
C GLU A 467 -17.98 3.47 -14.00
N ARG A 468 -18.30 2.29 -13.45
CA ARG A 468 -18.67 2.15 -12.03
C ARG A 468 -17.54 2.57 -11.11
N ILE A 469 -16.31 2.16 -11.37
CA ILE A 469 -15.14 2.54 -10.58
C ILE A 469 -14.97 4.06 -10.58
N LYS A 470 -14.94 4.69 -11.75
CA LYS A 470 -14.80 6.13 -11.89
C LYS A 470 -15.91 6.88 -11.15
N LEU A 471 -17.16 6.47 -11.37
CA LEU A 471 -18.32 7.09 -10.72
C LEU A 471 -18.28 6.95 -9.19
N ALA A 472 -17.88 5.79 -8.68
CA ALA A 472 -17.77 5.56 -7.25
C ALA A 472 -16.69 6.44 -6.62
N LEU A 473 -15.51 6.52 -7.24
CA LEU A 473 -14.41 7.35 -6.76
C LEU A 473 -14.77 8.84 -6.79
N HIS A 474 -15.41 9.34 -7.87
CA HIS A 474 -15.84 10.73 -7.96
C HIS A 474 -16.86 11.08 -6.89
N LYS A 475 -17.90 10.26 -6.69
CA LYS A 475 -18.92 10.50 -5.65
C LYS A 475 -18.33 10.48 -4.25
N HIS A 476 -17.44 9.53 -4.00
CA HIS A 476 -16.77 9.44 -2.71
C HIS A 476 -15.84 10.64 -2.47
N ALA A 477 -15.08 11.04 -3.48
CA ALA A 477 -14.24 12.23 -3.42
C ALA A 477 -15.06 13.51 -3.19
N GLU A 478 -16.21 13.68 -3.86
CA GLU A 478 -17.12 14.80 -3.64
C GLU A 478 -17.62 14.86 -2.19
N TYR A 479 -17.96 13.71 -1.61
CA TYR A 479 -18.31 13.61 -0.21
C TYR A 479 -17.14 13.97 0.73
N LEU A 480 -15.97 13.43 0.50
CA LEU A 480 -14.79 13.72 1.31
C LEU A 480 -14.38 15.20 1.20
N ASP A 481 -14.44 15.79 0.02
CA ASP A 481 -14.14 17.21 -0.20
C ASP A 481 -15.07 18.12 0.65
N ALA A 482 -16.32 17.72 0.84
CA ALA A 482 -17.33 18.49 1.57
C ALA A 482 -17.37 18.18 3.08
N GLU A 483 -17.30 16.92 3.46
CA GLU A 483 -17.70 16.46 4.79
C GLU A 483 -16.63 15.70 5.57
N PHE A 484 -15.47 15.39 4.98
CA PHE A 484 -14.47 14.50 5.60
C PHE A 484 -14.09 14.91 7.02
N TYR A 485 -13.72 16.19 7.22
CA TYR A 485 -13.37 16.65 8.56
C TYR A 485 -14.56 16.55 9.53
N ASN A 486 -15.77 16.94 9.11
CA ASN A 486 -16.96 16.88 9.95
C ASN A 486 -17.27 15.44 10.38
N ASP A 487 -17.11 14.48 9.47
CA ASP A 487 -17.40 13.09 9.75
C ASP A 487 -16.37 12.47 10.72
N ILE A 488 -15.07 12.61 10.47
CA ILE A 488 -14.05 12.04 11.35
C ILE A 488 -13.91 12.79 12.68
N SER A 489 -14.21 14.10 12.71
CA SER A 489 -14.10 14.94 13.91
C SER A 489 -15.25 14.72 14.90
N GLY A 490 -16.31 14.04 14.49
CA GLY A 490 -17.44 13.71 15.39
C GLY A 490 -17.05 12.84 16.60
N THR A 491 -15.86 12.25 16.61
CA THR A 491 -15.31 11.43 17.68
C THR A 491 -14.22 12.10 18.49
N ILE A 492 -13.88 13.37 18.21
CA ILE A 492 -12.82 14.10 18.93
C ILE A 492 -13.15 14.17 20.41
N MET A 493 -12.22 13.70 21.23
CA MET A 493 -12.24 13.79 22.68
C MET A 493 -11.15 14.73 23.21
N TYR A 494 -10.11 14.94 22.42
CA TYR A 494 -8.91 15.67 22.80
C TYR A 494 -8.63 16.78 21.80
N GLU A 495 -8.83 18.02 22.26
CA GLU A 495 -8.47 19.22 21.51
C GLU A 495 -7.07 19.68 21.92
N PRO A 496 -6.20 20.11 20.99
CA PRO A 496 -4.92 20.68 21.36
C PRO A 496 -5.15 21.93 22.21
N GLU A 497 -4.47 22.03 23.35
CA GLU A 497 -4.43 23.27 24.08
C GLU A 497 -4.01 24.38 23.12
N ASN A 498 -4.76 25.49 23.13
CA ASN A 498 -4.62 26.60 22.17
C ASN A 498 -3.30 27.40 22.40
N LEU A 499 -2.17 26.68 22.31
CA LEU A 499 -0.81 27.20 22.43
C LEU A 499 -0.43 28.11 21.25
N SER A 500 -1.23 28.13 20.15
CA SER A 500 -0.92 28.98 19.00
C SER A 500 -0.97 30.45 19.36
N SER A 501 -1.98 30.87 20.14
CA SER A 501 -2.07 32.26 20.63
C SER A 501 -0.92 32.62 21.60
N MET A 502 -0.52 31.70 22.47
CA MET A 502 0.61 31.88 23.39
C MET A 502 1.97 31.92 22.65
N ARG A 503 2.19 31.09 21.63
CA ARG A 503 3.41 31.13 20.81
C ARG A 503 3.51 32.41 20.01
N TYR A 504 2.45 32.87 19.39
CA TYR A 504 2.43 34.16 18.69
C TYR A 504 2.59 35.34 19.67
N LEU A 505 1.98 35.27 20.85
CA LEU A 505 2.16 36.25 21.92
C LEU A 505 3.63 36.26 22.41
N ALA A 506 4.23 35.08 22.63
CA ALA A 506 5.63 34.98 23.04
C ALA A 506 6.59 35.53 21.97
N ILE A 507 6.37 35.19 20.69
CA ILE A 507 7.13 35.72 19.56
C ILE A 507 6.96 37.25 19.47
N PHE A 508 5.73 37.74 19.64
CA PHE A 508 5.44 39.19 19.66
C PHE A 508 6.14 39.88 20.82
N PHE A 509 6.12 39.32 22.05
CA PHE A 509 6.85 39.88 23.20
C PHE A 509 8.36 39.85 23.01
N ILE A 510 8.90 38.75 22.46
CA ILE A 510 10.34 38.64 22.17
C ILE A 510 10.74 39.69 21.12
N ALA A 511 9.98 39.80 20.02
CA ALA A 511 10.23 40.80 18.98
C ALA A 511 10.14 42.25 19.53
N THR A 512 9.11 42.52 20.35
CA THR A 512 8.91 43.82 20.98
C THR A 512 10.04 44.12 21.96
N PHE A 513 10.50 43.16 22.77
CA PHE A 513 11.64 43.30 23.68
C PHE A 513 12.91 43.63 22.91
N PHE A 514 13.20 42.97 21.80
CA PHE A 514 14.37 43.31 20.97
C PHE A 514 14.28 44.71 20.37
N VAL A 515 13.09 45.13 19.93
CA VAL A 515 12.88 46.50 19.44
C VAL A 515 13.13 47.50 20.54
N ILE A 516 12.59 47.30 21.76
CA ILE A 516 12.82 48.19 22.91
C ILE A 516 14.31 48.25 23.27
N VAL A 517 15.00 47.11 23.35
CA VAL A 517 16.45 47.06 23.65
C VAL A 517 17.28 47.80 22.59
N ILE A 518 16.86 47.74 21.33
CA ILE A 518 17.52 48.50 20.24
C ILE A 518 17.30 50.00 20.41
N PHE A 519 16.09 50.44 20.78
CA PHE A 519 15.79 51.88 20.99
C PHE A 519 16.45 52.45 22.25
N VAL A 520 16.39 51.71 23.39
CA VAL A 520 17.00 52.18 24.67
C VAL A 520 18.53 52.23 24.62
N ARG A 521 19.18 51.46 23.75
CA ARG A 521 20.64 51.58 23.52
C ARG A 521 21.03 52.68 22.55
N GLN A 522 20.08 53.45 22.03
CA GLN A 522 20.33 54.60 21.12
C GLN A 522 20.24 55.95 21.82
N GLU A 523 19.77 56.00 23.09
CA GLU A 523 19.96 57.15 24.00
C GLU A 523 21.24 56.94 24.82
#